data_d9b2e2a01fa49f46fef73ab4c211457f
#
_entry.id   d9b2e2a01fa49f46fef73ab4c211457f
#
_cell.length_a   1.000
_cell.length_b   1.000
_cell.length_c   1.000
_cell.angle_alpha   90.00
_cell.angle_beta   90.00
_cell.angle_gamma   90.00
#
_symmetry.space_group_name_H-M   'P 1'
#
loop_
_entity.id
_entity.type
_entity.pdbx_description
1 polymer ?
#
loop_
_entity_poly.entity_id
_entity_poly.type
_entity_poly.pdbx_seq_one_letter_code
_entity_poly.pdbx_strand_id
1 'polypeptide(L)'
;MNQTSKRYGTLCRRRQNFLQRAWDASELTIPFILPRHGTQDQELPTPYQSIGARGVNNLSAKLLLTLFPPNSPFFKFQIDDFTLAELEAQRAPIEEGLNSMERAVMDEVESKAMRVPLNEALRHLIITGNACLHVDKNNAVRVFHLDQYVMRRDPQGKMLEIIVH
;
A
#
# COMPACT_ATOMS: atom_id res chain seq x y z
N MET A 1 0.66 -25.02 21.67
CA MET A 1 0.09 -23.89 20.92
C MET A 1 1.10 -22.74 20.98
N ASN A 2 1.62 -22.32 19.84
CA ASN A 2 2.75 -21.37 19.77
C ASN A 2 2.31 -19.99 20.32
N GLN A 3 3.19 -19.27 21.01
CA GLN A 3 2.91 -17.95 21.60
C GLN A 3 2.42 -16.95 20.55
N THR A 4 2.96 -17.02 19.33
CA THR A 4 2.55 -16.22 18.17
C THR A 4 1.08 -16.44 17.78
N SER A 5 0.61 -17.69 17.79
CA SER A 5 -0.78 -18.04 17.48
C SER A 5 -1.78 -17.44 18.50
N LYS A 6 -1.43 -17.45 19.79
CA LYS A 6 -2.26 -16.80 20.82
C LYS A 6 -2.33 -15.28 20.65
N ARG A 7 -1.20 -14.64 20.30
CA ARG A 7 -1.13 -13.20 20.01
C ARG A 7 -1.95 -12.84 18.79
N TYR A 8 -1.81 -13.61 17.72
CA TYR A 8 -2.61 -13.44 16.50
C TYR A 8 -4.11 -13.47 16.81
N GLY A 9 -4.60 -14.50 17.51
CA GLY A 9 -6.01 -14.60 17.89
C GLY A 9 -6.52 -13.42 18.74
N THR A 10 -5.67 -12.86 19.61
CA THR A 10 -6.03 -11.66 20.39
C THR A 10 -6.14 -10.41 19.51
N LEU A 11 -5.22 -10.23 18.58
CA LEU A 11 -5.23 -9.10 17.66
C LEU A 11 -6.39 -9.20 16.65
N CYS A 12 -6.72 -10.41 16.18
CA CYS A 12 -7.90 -10.66 15.35
C CYS A 12 -9.19 -10.20 16.03
N ARG A 13 -9.38 -10.54 17.31
CA ARG A 13 -10.56 -10.09 18.07
C ARG A 13 -10.65 -8.58 18.19
N ARG A 14 -9.53 -7.89 18.41
CA ARG A 14 -9.48 -6.41 18.47
C ARG A 14 -9.80 -5.76 17.12
N ARG A 15 -9.42 -6.40 16.02
CA ARG A 15 -9.66 -5.92 14.65
C ARG A 15 -11.11 -6.11 14.21
N GLN A 16 -11.89 -6.99 14.84
CA GLN A 16 -13.18 -7.45 14.32
C GLN A 16 -14.16 -6.32 13.95
N ASN A 17 -14.25 -5.27 14.77
CA ASN A 17 -15.13 -4.14 14.50
C ASN A 17 -14.71 -3.34 13.24
N PHE A 18 -13.41 -3.21 12.99
CA PHE A 18 -12.89 -2.55 11.80
C PHE A 18 -13.10 -3.42 10.55
N LEU A 19 -12.90 -4.73 10.70
CA LEU A 19 -13.08 -5.69 9.64
C LEU A 19 -14.56 -5.75 9.20
N GLN A 20 -15.50 -5.72 10.14
CA GLN A 20 -16.93 -5.68 9.83
C GLN A 20 -17.30 -4.46 8.95
N ARG A 21 -16.84 -3.26 9.33
CA ARG A 21 -17.07 -2.05 8.54
C ARG A 21 -16.44 -2.12 7.15
N ALA A 22 -15.26 -2.72 7.06
CA ALA A 22 -14.56 -2.90 5.79
C ALA A 22 -15.31 -3.87 4.87
N TRP A 23 -15.88 -4.95 5.38
CA TRP A 23 -16.75 -5.86 4.64
C TRP A 23 -17.98 -5.14 4.12
N ASP A 24 -18.70 -4.41 4.98
CA ASP A 24 -19.90 -3.66 4.58
C ASP A 24 -19.57 -2.64 3.48
N ALA A 25 -18.45 -1.93 3.60
CA ALA A 25 -17.99 -1.00 2.56
C ALA A 25 -17.59 -1.71 1.26
N SER A 26 -16.94 -2.88 1.34
CA SER A 26 -16.57 -3.68 0.18
C SER A 26 -17.81 -4.22 -0.55
N GLU A 27 -18.80 -4.75 0.16
CA GLU A 27 -20.05 -5.26 -0.43
C GLU A 27 -20.82 -4.17 -1.20
N LEU A 28 -20.78 -2.92 -0.71
CA LEU A 28 -21.45 -1.78 -1.37
C LEU A 28 -20.64 -1.18 -2.53
N THR A 29 -19.38 -1.53 -2.68
CA THR A 29 -18.48 -0.96 -3.70
C THR A 29 -17.92 -2.03 -4.61
N ILE A 30 -16.87 -2.71 -4.21
CA ILE A 30 -16.18 -3.74 -5.00
C ILE A 30 -16.00 -4.99 -4.10
N PRO A 31 -16.96 -5.91 -4.09
CA PRO A 31 -16.98 -7.05 -3.14
C PRO A 31 -15.76 -7.97 -3.20
N PHE A 32 -15.10 -8.11 -4.35
CA PHE A 32 -13.93 -8.98 -4.47
C PHE A 32 -12.67 -8.43 -3.77
N ILE A 33 -12.63 -7.14 -3.42
CA ILE A 33 -11.48 -6.52 -2.75
C ILE A 33 -11.32 -7.05 -1.32
N LEU A 34 -12.44 -7.29 -0.63
CA LEU A 34 -12.44 -7.91 0.69
C LEU A 34 -13.67 -8.82 0.83
N PRO A 35 -13.60 -10.07 0.35
CA PRO A 35 -14.71 -11.01 0.46
C PRO A 35 -15.02 -11.33 1.92
N ARG A 36 -16.30 -11.37 2.31
CA ARG A 36 -16.74 -11.57 3.73
C ARG A 36 -16.39 -12.97 4.13
N HIS A 37 -15.94 -13.86 3.86
CA HIS A 37 -15.60 -15.18 4.38
C HIS A 37 -14.46 -15.94 3.66
N GLY A 38 -13.63 -15.23 2.89
CA GLY A 38 -12.38 -15.80 2.34
C GLY A 38 -12.55 -17.04 1.46
N THR A 39 -13.75 -17.39 1.09
CA THR A 39 -14.05 -18.59 0.33
C THR A 39 -14.06 -18.26 -1.16
N GLN A 40 -13.14 -18.87 -1.87
CA GLN A 40 -13.03 -18.75 -3.33
C GLN A 40 -14.24 -19.30 -4.08
N ASP A 41 -15.09 -20.10 -3.42
CA ASP A 41 -16.22 -20.82 -4.04
C ASP A 41 -17.60 -20.20 -3.77
N GLN A 42 -17.68 -19.06 -3.09
CA GLN A 42 -18.97 -18.40 -2.86
C GLN A 42 -19.24 -17.31 -3.91
N GLU A 43 -20.49 -17.28 -4.37
CA GLU A 43 -20.97 -16.15 -5.17
C GLU A 43 -20.86 -14.86 -4.36
N LEU A 44 -20.12 -13.89 -4.90
CA LEU A 44 -20.02 -12.58 -4.30
C LEU A 44 -21.31 -11.80 -4.49
N PRO A 45 -21.76 -11.04 -3.48
CA PRO A 45 -22.95 -10.20 -3.64
C PRO A 45 -22.72 -9.17 -4.74
N THR A 46 -23.67 -9.03 -5.63
CA THR A 46 -23.63 -8.01 -6.67
C THR A 46 -24.29 -6.73 -6.14
N PRO A 47 -23.58 -5.60 -6.06
CA PRO A 47 -24.17 -4.33 -5.65
C PRO A 47 -25.32 -3.92 -6.58
N TYR A 48 -26.40 -3.41 -6.02
CA TYR A 48 -27.56 -2.93 -6.80
C TYR A 48 -27.23 -1.75 -7.74
N GLN A 49 -26.18 -1.00 -7.42
CA GLN A 49 -25.72 0.16 -8.18
C GLN A 49 -24.20 0.14 -8.37
N SER A 50 -23.76 0.54 -9.56
CA SER A 50 -22.33 0.62 -9.88
C SER A 50 -21.64 1.90 -9.39
N ILE A 51 -22.36 2.82 -8.76
CA ILE A 51 -21.83 4.14 -8.37
C ILE A 51 -20.65 4.02 -7.40
N GLY A 52 -20.73 3.10 -6.44
CA GLY A 52 -19.66 2.83 -5.48
C GLY A 52 -18.37 2.34 -6.17
N ALA A 53 -18.50 1.33 -7.03
CA ALA A 53 -17.38 0.79 -7.79
C ALA A 53 -16.75 1.84 -8.72
N ARG A 54 -17.58 2.62 -9.42
CA ARG A 54 -17.12 3.72 -10.28
C ARG A 54 -16.40 4.80 -9.50
N GLY A 55 -16.91 5.16 -8.31
CA GLY A 55 -16.29 6.13 -7.41
C GLY A 55 -14.91 5.67 -6.94
N VAL A 56 -14.78 4.43 -6.47
CA VAL A 56 -13.51 3.84 -6.04
C VAL A 56 -12.50 3.79 -7.20
N ASN A 57 -12.91 3.31 -8.37
CA ASN A 57 -12.02 3.20 -9.52
C ASN A 57 -11.55 4.59 -10.01
N ASN A 58 -12.44 5.57 -10.06
CA ASN A 58 -12.09 6.93 -10.47
C ASN A 58 -11.14 7.58 -9.46
N LEU A 59 -11.44 7.45 -8.15
CA LEU A 59 -10.59 8.03 -7.11
C LEU A 59 -9.22 7.36 -7.06
N SER A 60 -9.14 6.02 -7.14
CA SER A 60 -7.86 5.31 -7.15
C SER A 60 -7.01 5.67 -8.37
N ALA A 61 -7.62 5.81 -9.55
CA ALA A 61 -6.91 6.23 -10.75
C ALA A 61 -6.37 7.66 -10.64
N LYS A 62 -7.17 8.59 -10.12
CA LYS A 62 -6.72 9.97 -9.88
C LYS A 62 -5.60 10.04 -8.87
N LEU A 63 -5.70 9.32 -7.77
CA LEU A 63 -4.65 9.25 -6.75
C LEU A 63 -3.37 8.63 -7.33
N LEU A 64 -3.49 7.57 -8.12
CA LEU A 64 -2.34 6.94 -8.76
C LEU A 64 -1.60 7.92 -9.70
N LEU A 65 -2.34 8.64 -10.54
CA LEU A 65 -1.76 9.63 -11.45
C LEU A 65 -1.12 10.82 -10.72
N THR A 66 -1.67 11.21 -9.57
CA THR A 66 -1.15 12.33 -8.79
C THR A 66 0.08 11.93 -7.97
N LEU A 67 0.05 10.75 -7.34
CA LEU A 67 1.14 10.28 -6.47
C LEU A 67 2.29 9.64 -7.26
N PHE A 68 1.97 8.98 -8.37
CA PHE A 68 2.91 8.25 -9.20
C PHE A 68 2.74 8.64 -10.68
N PRO A 69 3.06 9.88 -11.06
CA PRO A 69 2.88 10.34 -12.43
C PRO A 69 3.71 9.50 -13.41
N PRO A 70 3.17 9.18 -14.60
CA PRO A 70 3.95 8.49 -15.63
C PRO A 70 5.04 9.41 -16.18
N ASN A 71 6.20 8.83 -16.48
CA ASN A 71 7.32 9.52 -17.11
C ASN A 71 7.85 10.76 -16.35
N SER A 72 7.57 10.85 -15.06
CA SER A 72 8.07 11.91 -14.19
C SER A 72 8.49 11.33 -12.85
N PRO A 73 9.65 11.69 -12.31
CA PRO A 73 10.05 11.24 -10.99
C PRO A 73 9.10 11.80 -9.93
N PHE A 74 8.62 10.94 -9.05
CA PHE A 74 7.74 11.31 -7.93
C PHE A 74 8.52 11.51 -6.61
N PHE A 75 9.83 11.38 -6.67
CA PHE A 75 10.76 11.62 -5.56
C PHE A 75 12.02 12.27 -6.10
N LYS A 76 12.78 12.89 -5.21
CA LYS A 76 14.09 13.49 -5.51
C LYS A 76 15.08 13.18 -4.40
N PHE A 77 16.27 12.74 -4.76
CA PHE A 77 17.37 12.63 -3.81
C PHE A 77 17.99 14.01 -3.58
N GLN A 78 18.14 14.39 -2.33
CA GLN A 78 18.80 15.64 -1.94
C GLN A 78 19.82 15.34 -0.83
N ILE A 79 20.90 16.05 -0.86
CA ILE A 79 21.86 16.08 0.24
C ILE A 79 21.55 17.31 1.08
N ASP A 80 21.75 17.20 2.38
CA ASP A 80 21.58 18.30 3.31
C ASP A 80 22.50 19.48 2.94
N ASP A 81 21.94 20.68 2.93
CA ASP A 81 22.65 21.91 2.53
C ASP A 81 23.93 22.15 3.35
N PHE A 82 23.96 21.68 4.60
CA PHE A 82 25.17 21.78 5.45
C PHE A 82 26.32 20.93 4.92
N THR A 83 26.03 19.68 4.52
CA THR A 83 27.01 18.76 3.92
C THR A 83 27.45 19.26 2.52
N LEU A 84 26.55 19.91 1.78
CA LEU A 84 26.83 20.47 0.46
C LEU A 84 27.78 21.67 0.55
N ALA A 85 27.68 22.48 1.60
CA ALA A 85 28.57 23.62 1.83
C ALA A 85 30.01 23.20 2.13
N GLU A 86 30.21 22.04 2.79
CA GLU A 86 31.53 21.47 3.02
C GLU A 86 32.16 20.85 1.75
N LEU A 87 31.33 20.51 0.75
CA LEU A 87 31.72 19.80 -0.47
C LEU A 87 31.54 20.67 -1.73
N GLU A 88 31.63 22.00 -1.62
CA GLU A 88 31.38 22.93 -2.75
C GLU A 88 32.11 22.56 -4.06
N ALA A 89 33.35 22.08 -3.95
CA ALA A 89 34.15 21.68 -5.11
C ALA A 89 33.65 20.39 -5.81
N GLN A 90 32.83 19.58 -5.12
CA GLN A 90 32.31 18.29 -5.62
C GLN A 90 30.81 18.32 -5.85
N ARG A 91 30.17 19.47 -5.76
CA ARG A 91 28.71 19.61 -5.88
C ARG A 91 28.16 19.06 -7.20
N ALA A 92 28.74 19.45 -8.33
CA ALA A 92 28.27 19.04 -9.64
C ALA A 92 28.33 17.52 -9.88
N PRO A 93 29.45 16.82 -9.61
CA PRO A 93 29.48 15.35 -9.74
C PRO A 93 28.57 14.62 -8.75
N ILE A 94 28.33 15.17 -7.57
CA ILE A 94 27.39 14.58 -6.60
C ILE A 94 25.94 14.72 -7.11
N GLU A 95 25.53 15.89 -7.58
CA GLU A 95 24.19 16.11 -8.16
C GLU A 95 23.95 15.21 -9.39
N GLU A 96 24.96 15.03 -10.25
CA GLU A 96 24.89 14.11 -11.38
C GLU A 96 24.72 12.66 -10.95
N GLY A 97 25.46 12.23 -9.92
CA GLY A 97 25.33 10.91 -9.32
C GLY A 97 23.93 10.66 -8.75
N LEU A 98 23.35 11.63 -8.01
CA LEU A 98 22.00 11.55 -7.48
C LEU A 98 20.94 11.47 -8.60
N ASN A 99 21.07 12.29 -9.64
CA ASN A 99 20.17 12.22 -10.78
C ASN A 99 20.26 10.87 -11.52
N SER A 100 21.45 10.28 -11.60
CA SER A 100 21.64 8.94 -12.17
C SER A 100 20.95 7.87 -11.32
N MET A 101 21.04 7.96 -9.98
CA MET A 101 20.33 7.05 -9.07
C MET A 101 18.81 7.22 -9.18
N GLU A 102 18.29 8.44 -9.28
CA GLU A 102 16.85 8.69 -9.49
C GLU A 102 16.34 7.99 -10.75
N ARG A 103 17.07 8.12 -11.86
CA ARG A 103 16.72 7.45 -13.13
C ARG A 103 16.73 5.94 -12.98
N ALA A 104 17.78 5.36 -12.39
CA ALA A 104 17.86 3.92 -12.18
C ALA A 104 16.71 3.36 -11.33
N VAL A 105 16.30 4.08 -10.28
CA VAL A 105 15.13 3.69 -9.47
C VAL A 105 13.83 3.82 -10.27
N MET A 106 13.68 4.88 -11.07
CA MET A 106 12.48 5.03 -11.92
C MET A 106 12.39 3.92 -12.97
N ASP A 107 13.50 3.56 -13.60
CA ASP A 107 13.56 2.47 -14.57
C ASP A 107 13.19 1.14 -13.93
N GLU A 108 13.64 0.87 -12.69
CA GLU A 108 13.25 -0.33 -11.93
C GLU A 108 11.76 -0.34 -11.60
N VAL A 109 11.19 0.79 -11.15
CA VAL A 109 9.75 0.94 -10.87
C VAL A 109 8.90 0.65 -12.11
N GLU A 110 9.32 1.15 -13.27
CA GLU A 110 8.59 0.92 -14.53
C GLU A 110 8.79 -0.53 -15.02
N SER A 111 10.00 -1.07 -14.98
CA SER A 111 10.30 -2.44 -15.41
C SER A 111 9.52 -3.50 -14.62
N LYS A 112 9.28 -3.26 -13.34
CA LYS A 112 8.51 -4.13 -12.44
C LYS A 112 7.00 -3.86 -12.46
N ALA A 113 6.52 -2.96 -13.31
CA ALA A 113 5.11 -2.57 -13.40
C ALA A 113 4.47 -2.26 -12.03
N MET A 114 5.22 -1.59 -11.13
CA MET A 114 4.79 -1.35 -9.74
C MET A 114 3.50 -0.54 -9.62
N ARG A 115 3.07 0.15 -10.68
CA ARG A 115 1.79 0.89 -10.70
C ARG A 115 0.58 0.00 -10.53
N VAL A 116 0.65 -1.25 -10.98
CA VAL A 116 -0.49 -2.20 -10.87
C VAL A 116 -0.79 -2.52 -9.39
N PRO A 117 0.16 -3.07 -8.61
CA PRO A 117 -0.08 -3.31 -7.18
C PRO A 117 -0.31 -2.03 -6.38
N LEU A 118 0.27 -0.89 -6.78
CA LEU A 118 -0.02 0.39 -6.12
C LEU A 118 -1.47 0.84 -6.33
N ASN A 119 -2.04 0.66 -7.53
CA ASN A 119 -3.46 0.94 -7.77
C ASN A 119 -4.37 0.01 -6.95
N GLU A 120 -4.01 -1.26 -6.83
CA GLU A 120 -4.71 -2.22 -5.97
C GLU A 120 -4.65 -1.78 -4.50
N ALA A 121 -3.48 -1.40 -4.00
CA ALA A 121 -3.32 -0.87 -2.65
C ALA A 121 -4.16 0.40 -2.39
N LEU A 122 -4.24 1.30 -3.36
CA LEU A 122 -5.08 2.49 -3.28
C LEU A 122 -6.57 2.13 -3.19
N ARG A 123 -7.05 1.12 -3.94
CA ARG A 123 -8.42 0.62 -3.81
C ARG A 123 -8.68 0.05 -2.43
N HIS A 124 -7.75 -0.77 -1.89
CA HIS A 124 -7.82 -1.24 -0.51
C HIS A 124 -7.89 -0.07 0.48
N LEU A 125 -7.03 0.92 0.32
CA LEU A 125 -6.99 2.10 1.19
C LEU A 125 -8.31 2.87 1.17
N ILE A 126 -8.91 3.07 0.00
CA ILE A 126 -10.18 3.80 -0.16
C ILE A 126 -11.35 3.04 0.50
N ILE A 127 -11.42 1.71 0.31
CA ILE A 127 -12.54 0.89 0.78
C ILE A 127 -12.40 0.57 2.27
N THR A 128 -11.21 0.13 2.70
CA THR A 128 -11.01 -0.42 4.06
C THR A 128 -10.33 0.56 5.00
N GLY A 129 -9.83 1.69 4.50
CA GLY A 129 -9.04 2.65 5.27
C GLY A 129 -7.63 2.17 5.64
N ASN A 130 -7.23 0.98 5.17
CA ASN A 130 -5.92 0.38 5.43
C ASN A 130 -5.43 -0.36 4.20
N ALA A 131 -4.12 -0.28 3.95
CA ALA A 131 -3.44 -1.07 2.94
C ALA A 131 -2.14 -1.60 3.52
N CYS A 132 -1.80 -2.84 3.25
CA CYS A 132 -0.52 -3.43 3.61
C CYS A 132 0.21 -3.84 2.35
N LEU A 133 1.35 -3.21 2.13
CA LEU A 133 2.26 -3.48 1.03
C LEU A 133 3.50 -4.18 1.57
N HIS A 134 3.93 -5.21 0.88
CA HIS A 134 5.19 -5.89 1.13
C HIS A 134 6.03 -5.88 -0.13
N VAL A 135 7.25 -5.39 -0.01
CA VAL A 135 8.24 -5.43 -1.08
C VAL A 135 9.16 -6.63 -0.82
N ASP A 136 9.19 -7.56 -1.75
CA ASP A 136 10.05 -8.74 -1.69
C ASP A 136 11.51 -8.36 -2.02
N LYS A 137 12.44 -9.26 -1.76
CA LYS A 137 13.87 -9.13 -2.10
C LYS A 137 14.13 -8.92 -3.60
N ASN A 138 13.20 -9.35 -4.45
CA ASN A 138 13.24 -9.17 -5.90
C ASN A 138 12.52 -7.88 -6.36
N ASN A 139 12.21 -6.97 -5.45
CA ASN A 139 11.43 -5.75 -5.68
C ASN A 139 10.01 -6.01 -6.21
N ALA A 140 9.47 -7.23 -6.04
CA ALA A 140 8.07 -7.50 -6.33
C ALA A 140 7.19 -6.97 -5.20
N VAL A 141 6.17 -6.19 -5.55
CA VAL A 141 5.21 -5.61 -4.59
C VAL A 141 4.01 -6.53 -4.47
N ARG A 142 3.66 -6.91 -3.24
CA ARG A 142 2.44 -7.65 -2.91
C ARG A 142 1.53 -6.80 -2.03
N VAL A 143 0.24 -6.87 -2.32
CA VAL A 143 -0.80 -6.23 -1.54
C VAL A 143 -1.48 -7.30 -0.69
N PHE A 144 -1.62 -7.06 0.60
CA PHE A 144 -2.33 -7.96 1.51
C PHE A 144 -3.70 -7.39 1.83
N HIS A 145 -4.72 -8.25 1.74
CA HIS A 145 -6.07 -7.92 2.19
C HIS A 145 -6.11 -7.69 3.71
N LEU A 146 -7.06 -6.89 4.16
CA LEU A 146 -7.17 -6.53 5.58
C LEU A 146 -7.38 -7.76 6.49
N ASP A 147 -7.97 -8.83 5.99
CA ASP A 147 -8.18 -10.09 6.71
C ASP A 147 -6.92 -10.96 6.84
N GLN A 148 -5.91 -10.75 5.99
CA GLN A 148 -4.67 -11.54 5.96
C GLN A 148 -3.62 -11.08 6.96
N TYR A 149 -3.76 -9.90 7.55
CA TYR A 149 -2.78 -9.39 8.51
C TYR A 149 -3.43 -8.75 9.74
N VAL A 150 -2.72 -8.75 10.83
CA VAL A 150 -3.08 -8.02 12.04
C VAL A 150 -1.92 -7.15 12.48
N MET A 151 -2.22 -5.97 13.03
CA MET A 151 -1.20 -5.06 13.51
C MET A 151 -1.51 -4.53 14.90
N ARG A 152 -0.46 -4.19 15.63
CA ARG A 152 -0.53 -3.46 16.89
C ARG A 152 0.23 -2.15 16.77
N ARG A 153 -0.43 -1.07 17.12
CA ARG A 153 0.18 0.27 17.20
C ARG A 153 0.21 0.74 18.66
N ASP A 154 1.12 1.62 18.96
CA ASP A 154 1.14 2.36 20.21
C ASP A 154 0.11 3.52 20.18
N PRO A 155 -0.12 4.23 21.30
CA PRO A 155 -1.00 5.38 21.33
C PRO A 155 -0.55 6.55 20.42
N GLN A 156 0.71 6.59 20.05
CA GLN A 156 1.29 7.60 19.16
C GLN A 156 1.18 7.21 17.67
N GLY A 157 0.62 6.02 17.37
CA GLY A 157 0.43 5.51 16.01
C GLY A 157 1.61 4.73 15.44
N LYS A 158 2.72 4.60 16.16
CA LYS A 158 3.88 3.82 15.73
C LYS A 158 3.55 2.34 15.68
N MET A 159 3.95 1.68 14.60
CA MET A 159 3.75 0.24 14.44
C MET A 159 4.73 -0.53 15.34
N LEU A 160 4.18 -1.36 16.23
CA LEU A 160 4.94 -2.19 17.15
C LEU A 160 5.09 -3.63 16.65
N GLU A 161 4.07 -4.14 15.98
CA GLU A 161 4.01 -5.53 15.56
C GLU A 161 3.04 -5.67 14.38
N ILE A 162 3.43 -6.47 13.41
CA ILE A 162 2.56 -6.93 12.33
C ILE A 162 2.72 -8.45 12.20
N ILE A 163 1.61 -9.16 12.08
CA ILE A 163 1.57 -10.59 11.82
C ILE A 163 0.74 -10.81 10.57
N VAL A 164 1.32 -11.43 9.57
CA VAL A 164 0.68 -11.82 8.31
C VAL A 164 0.38 -13.31 8.37
N HIS A 165 -0.79 -13.70 7.89
CA HIS A 165 -1.25 -15.08 7.83
C HIS A 165 -1.15 -15.64 6.42
#